data_559073b4673e2c4c05d87c1de48e6a12
#
_entry.id   559073b4673e2c4c05d87c1de48e6a12
#
_cell.length_a   1.000
_cell.length_b   1.000
_cell.length_c   1.000
_cell.angle_alpha   90.00
_cell.angle_beta   90.00
_cell.angle_gamma   90.00
#
_symmetry.space_group_name_H-M   'P 1'
#
loop_
_entity.id
_entity.type
_entity.pdbx_description
1 polymer ?
#
loop_
_entity_poly.entity_id
_entity_poly.type
_entity_poly.pdbx_seq_one_letter_code
_entity_poly.pdbx_strand_id
1 'polypeptide(L)'
;MILAEMKHILETLLSDDLNKAEKLSLLDKNVLDSQDIRSLSSETLRNILTNIKEKIMPYINDQSTAGQDLLNLFFVTFNKYVGKDDKNQAFTPDHITDFMAKALRINRNSVVLDPTCGSGSFLVRAMTQALDDANTEEEQERIKKHQLYGIEYDENIYGLATTNMLIHGDGNSNIIQGSCFNLEQDI
;
A
#
# COMPACT_ATOMS: atom_id res chain seq x y z
N MET A 1 -8.15 -21.58 -11.13
CA MET A 1 -8.78 -20.54 -11.97
C MET A 1 -8.71 -19.18 -11.28
N ILE A 2 -9.43 -18.89 -10.18
CA ILE A 2 -9.42 -17.56 -9.51
C ILE A 2 -8.01 -17.08 -9.12
N LEU A 3 -7.21 -17.90 -8.44
CA LEU A 3 -5.84 -17.51 -8.03
C LEU A 3 -4.92 -17.23 -9.23
N ALA A 4 -5.07 -17.96 -10.33
CA ALA A 4 -4.29 -17.71 -11.54
C ALA A 4 -4.68 -16.38 -12.22
N GLU A 5 -5.96 -16.03 -12.18
CA GLU A 5 -6.43 -14.72 -12.66
C GLU A 5 -5.93 -13.57 -11.76
N MET A 6 -5.96 -13.76 -10.44
CA MET A 6 -5.39 -12.80 -9.48
C MET A 6 -3.90 -12.56 -9.73
N LYS A 7 -3.14 -13.62 -9.94
CA LYS A 7 -1.71 -13.51 -10.27
C LYS A 7 -1.48 -12.72 -11.56
N HIS A 8 -2.23 -13.02 -12.61
CA HIS A 8 -2.15 -12.28 -13.88
C HIS A 8 -2.49 -10.80 -13.73
N ILE A 9 -3.50 -10.47 -12.92
CA ILE A 9 -3.85 -9.07 -12.60
C ILE A 9 -2.69 -8.38 -11.89
N LEU A 10 -2.07 -9.01 -10.87
CA LEU A 10 -0.92 -8.46 -10.17
C LEU A 10 0.29 -8.25 -11.11
N GLU A 11 0.55 -9.20 -12.00
CA GLU A 11 1.59 -9.09 -13.04
C GLU A 11 1.38 -7.88 -13.95
N THR A 12 0.12 -7.57 -14.25
CA THR A 12 -0.25 -6.41 -15.09
C THR A 12 -0.13 -5.10 -14.32
N LEU A 13 -0.62 -5.06 -13.08
CA LEU A 13 -0.57 -3.87 -12.22
C LEU A 13 0.87 -3.44 -11.90
N LEU A 14 1.77 -4.41 -11.73
CA LEU A 14 3.18 -4.16 -11.44
C LEU A 14 4.06 -4.11 -12.71
N SER A 15 3.48 -3.97 -13.92
CA SER A 15 4.23 -4.07 -15.17
C SER A 15 5.41 -3.12 -15.29
N ASP A 16 5.28 -1.91 -14.75
CA ASP A 16 6.26 -0.82 -14.83
C ASP A 16 7.07 -0.63 -13.54
N ASP A 17 6.89 -1.52 -12.55
CA ASP A 17 7.57 -1.42 -11.26
C ASP A 17 9.03 -1.89 -11.34
N LEU A 18 9.95 -1.09 -10.78
CA LEU A 18 11.39 -1.41 -10.76
C LEU A 18 11.70 -2.71 -10.01
N ASN A 19 10.94 -3.02 -8.96
CA ASN A 19 11.10 -4.22 -8.14
C ASN A 19 10.00 -5.26 -8.40
N LYS A 20 9.44 -5.28 -9.61
CA LYS A 20 8.32 -6.15 -10.01
C LYS A 20 8.52 -7.60 -9.60
N ALA A 21 9.67 -8.17 -9.91
CA ALA A 21 9.94 -9.60 -9.68
C ALA A 21 9.91 -9.93 -8.18
N GLU A 22 10.48 -9.07 -7.36
CA GLU A 22 10.51 -9.21 -5.90
C GLU A 22 9.11 -9.07 -5.30
N LYS A 23 8.37 -8.04 -5.67
CA LYS A 23 6.99 -7.80 -5.21
C LYS A 23 6.04 -8.91 -5.63
N LEU A 24 6.14 -9.38 -6.87
CA LEU A 24 5.34 -10.52 -7.33
C LEU A 24 5.68 -11.79 -6.58
N SER A 25 6.97 -12.07 -6.35
CA SER A 25 7.41 -13.24 -5.59
C SER A 25 6.88 -13.21 -4.16
N LEU A 26 6.92 -12.04 -3.52
CA LEU A 26 6.43 -11.84 -2.17
C LEU A 26 4.91 -12.03 -2.08
N LEU A 27 4.15 -11.39 -2.95
CA LEU A 27 2.69 -11.50 -2.98
C LEU A 27 2.22 -12.93 -3.35
N ASP A 28 2.92 -13.59 -4.27
CA ASP A 28 2.65 -14.97 -4.64
C ASP A 28 2.90 -15.91 -3.45
N LYS A 29 4.07 -15.84 -2.82
CA LYS A 29 4.47 -16.69 -1.70
C LYS A 29 3.63 -16.45 -0.44
N ASN A 30 3.47 -15.20 -0.04
CA ASN A 30 2.88 -14.86 1.26
C ASN A 30 1.36 -14.73 1.22
N VAL A 31 0.78 -14.51 0.05
CA VAL A 31 -0.67 -14.36 -0.12
C VAL A 31 -1.25 -15.50 -0.95
N LEU A 32 -0.99 -15.54 -2.25
CA LEU A 32 -1.68 -16.46 -3.17
C LEU A 32 -1.35 -17.92 -2.91
N ASP A 33 -0.09 -18.22 -2.55
CA ASP A 33 0.42 -19.56 -2.27
C ASP A 33 0.37 -19.93 -0.77
N SER A 34 -0.08 -19.01 0.09
CA SER A 34 -0.19 -19.28 1.52
C SER A 34 -1.12 -20.48 1.80
N GLN A 35 -0.78 -21.25 2.82
CA GLN A 35 -1.60 -22.40 3.23
C GLN A 35 -3.02 -21.97 3.60
N ASP A 36 -3.18 -20.78 4.18
CA ASP A 36 -4.47 -20.24 4.58
C ASP A 36 -5.37 -20.02 3.36
N ILE A 37 -4.86 -19.37 2.31
CA ILE A 37 -5.61 -19.13 1.06
C ILE A 37 -5.89 -20.44 0.31
N ARG A 38 -4.90 -21.33 0.23
CA ARG A 38 -5.07 -22.63 -0.46
C ARG A 38 -6.06 -23.57 0.24
N SER A 39 -6.23 -23.44 1.55
CA SER A 39 -7.19 -24.22 2.33
C SER A 39 -8.64 -23.73 2.20
N LEU A 40 -8.85 -22.51 1.67
CA LEU A 40 -10.18 -21.95 1.48
C LEU A 40 -10.94 -22.69 0.37
N SER A 41 -12.23 -22.95 0.62
CA SER A 41 -13.11 -23.40 -0.46
C SER A 41 -13.27 -22.31 -1.53
N SER A 42 -13.51 -22.70 -2.77
CA SER A 42 -13.78 -21.75 -3.86
C SER A 42 -15.00 -20.86 -3.56
N GLU A 43 -15.95 -21.34 -2.80
CA GLU A 43 -17.12 -20.58 -2.36
C GLU A 43 -16.72 -19.51 -1.32
N THR A 44 -15.93 -19.89 -0.33
CA THR A 44 -15.44 -18.97 0.70
C THR A 44 -14.61 -17.86 0.07
N LEU A 45 -13.67 -18.22 -0.83
CA LEU A 45 -12.84 -17.24 -1.53
C LEU A 45 -13.69 -16.27 -2.36
N ARG A 46 -14.69 -16.78 -3.08
CA ARG A 46 -15.62 -15.94 -3.86
C ARG A 46 -16.41 -14.99 -2.96
N ASN A 47 -16.89 -15.47 -1.81
CA ASN A 47 -17.63 -14.65 -0.85
C ASN A 47 -16.75 -13.53 -0.27
N ILE A 48 -15.47 -13.80 0.03
CA ILE A 48 -14.51 -12.79 0.47
C ILE A 48 -14.36 -11.72 -0.61
N LEU A 49 -14.05 -12.12 -1.85
CA LEU A 49 -13.89 -11.18 -2.98
C LEU A 49 -15.15 -10.35 -3.25
N THR A 50 -16.34 -10.98 -3.16
CA THR A 50 -17.60 -10.27 -3.31
C THR A 50 -17.81 -9.23 -2.22
N ASN A 51 -17.52 -9.57 -0.96
CA ASN A 51 -17.64 -8.63 0.15
C ASN A 51 -16.64 -7.45 0.00
N ILE A 52 -15.41 -7.71 -0.42
CA ILE A 52 -14.43 -6.65 -0.72
C ILE A 52 -14.98 -5.73 -1.81
N LYS A 53 -15.42 -6.30 -2.94
CA LYS A 53 -15.94 -5.55 -4.08
C LYS A 53 -17.16 -4.69 -3.73
N GLU A 54 -18.11 -5.25 -2.97
CA GLU A 54 -19.40 -4.59 -2.73
C GLU A 54 -19.38 -3.68 -1.50
N LYS A 55 -18.54 -3.98 -0.50
CA LYS A 55 -18.58 -3.29 0.79
C LYS A 55 -17.33 -2.45 1.11
N ILE A 56 -16.21 -2.68 0.42
CA ILE A 56 -14.94 -1.96 0.67
C ILE A 56 -14.59 -1.06 -0.51
N MET A 57 -14.57 -1.62 -1.74
CA MET A 57 -14.17 -0.87 -2.94
C MET A 57 -14.96 0.42 -3.19
N PRO A 58 -16.28 0.52 -2.91
CA PRO A 58 -17.01 1.78 -3.08
C PRO A 58 -16.44 2.92 -2.23
N TYR A 59 -15.93 2.60 -1.03
CA TYR A 59 -15.34 3.61 -0.13
C TYR A 59 -13.92 3.99 -0.52
N ILE A 60 -13.14 3.08 -1.13
CA ILE A 60 -11.79 3.39 -1.65
C ILE A 60 -11.87 4.41 -2.78
N ASN A 61 -12.89 4.27 -3.65
CA ASN A 61 -13.08 5.12 -4.83
C ASN A 61 -13.91 6.38 -4.55
N ASP A 62 -14.40 6.57 -3.32
CA ASP A 62 -15.19 7.74 -2.96
C ASP A 62 -14.28 8.94 -2.69
N GLN A 63 -14.51 10.04 -3.38
CA GLN A 63 -13.76 11.30 -3.19
C GLN A 63 -13.88 11.84 -1.75
N SER A 64 -14.97 11.54 -1.03
CA SER A 64 -15.13 11.94 0.37
C SER A 64 -14.19 11.21 1.33
N THR A 65 -13.68 10.05 0.92
CA THR A 65 -12.68 9.25 1.66
C THR A 65 -11.28 9.38 1.06
N ALA A 66 -11.10 10.23 0.04
CA ALA A 66 -9.81 10.47 -0.58
C ALA A 66 -8.76 10.84 0.48
N GLY A 67 -7.68 10.07 0.50
CA GLY A 67 -6.58 10.24 1.45
C GLY A 67 -6.80 9.64 2.83
N GLN A 68 -7.90 8.94 3.09
CA GLN A 68 -7.97 8.07 4.26
C GLN A 68 -7.20 6.79 3.96
N ASP A 69 -6.31 6.42 4.87
CA ASP A 69 -5.63 5.13 4.81
C ASP A 69 -6.60 4.03 5.26
N LEU A 70 -7.43 3.58 4.30
CA LEU A 70 -8.46 2.56 4.57
C LEU A 70 -7.86 1.21 4.97
N LEU A 71 -6.66 0.91 4.50
CA LEU A 71 -5.98 -0.31 4.89
C LEU A 71 -5.52 -0.23 6.35
N ASN A 72 -4.97 0.91 6.76
CA ASN A 72 -4.63 1.18 8.15
C ASN A 72 -5.88 1.09 9.05
N LEU A 73 -6.98 1.73 8.67
CA LEU A 73 -8.24 1.67 9.39
C LEU A 73 -8.75 0.22 9.52
N PHE A 74 -8.66 -0.57 8.44
CA PHE A 74 -9.02 -1.98 8.46
C PHE A 74 -8.15 -2.76 9.45
N PHE A 75 -6.82 -2.60 9.42
CA PHE A 75 -5.92 -3.31 10.32
C PHE A 75 -6.08 -2.91 11.78
N VAL A 76 -6.19 -1.62 12.07
CA VAL A 76 -6.43 -1.14 13.44
C VAL A 76 -7.75 -1.69 13.99
N THR A 77 -8.79 -1.69 13.16
CA THR A 77 -10.10 -2.23 13.55
C THR A 77 -10.04 -3.74 13.71
N PHE A 78 -9.43 -4.45 12.76
CA PHE A 78 -9.32 -5.91 12.79
C PHE A 78 -8.52 -6.40 14.00
N ASN A 79 -7.37 -5.81 14.28
CA ASN A 79 -6.54 -6.18 15.44
C ASN A 79 -7.27 -5.96 16.77
N LYS A 80 -8.09 -4.92 16.87
CA LYS A 80 -8.93 -4.67 18.04
C LYS A 80 -9.93 -5.81 18.32
N TYR A 81 -10.46 -6.45 17.27
CA TYR A 81 -11.45 -7.52 17.40
C TYR A 81 -10.82 -8.93 17.48
N VAL A 82 -9.66 -9.14 16.89
CA VAL A 82 -8.99 -10.45 16.84
C VAL A 82 -8.11 -10.70 18.06
N GLY A 83 -7.83 -9.67 18.87
CA GLY A 83 -7.09 -9.78 20.14
C GLY A 83 -5.64 -10.24 19.96
N LYS A 84 -5.08 -10.19 18.78
CA LYS A 84 -3.65 -10.36 18.56
C LYS A 84 -2.99 -9.01 18.80
N ASP A 85 -2.62 -8.78 20.05
CA ASP A 85 -1.64 -7.78 20.44
C ASP A 85 -0.26 -8.19 19.91
N ASP A 86 -0.03 -8.08 18.63
CA ASP A 86 1.32 -7.99 18.09
C ASP A 86 1.84 -6.61 18.45
N LYS A 87 2.39 -6.54 19.68
CA LYS A 87 2.82 -5.32 20.37
C LYS A 87 3.96 -4.57 19.67
N ASN A 88 4.45 -5.08 18.54
CA ASN A 88 5.63 -4.57 17.86
C ASN A 88 5.33 -3.70 16.64
N GLN A 89 4.06 -3.55 16.24
CA GLN A 89 3.69 -2.75 15.08
C GLN A 89 2.57 -1.78 15.44
N ALA A 90 2.98 -0.56 15.78
CA ALA A 90 2.06 0.55 15.98
C ALA A 90 1.80 1.24 14.64
N PHE A 91 0.60 1.11 14.11
CA PHE A 91 0.16 1.94 12.99
C PHE A 91 -0.02 3.39 13.45
N THR A 92 0.53 4.30 12.68
CA THR A 92 0.40 5.73 13.00
C THR A 92 -1.02 6.20 12.71
N PRO A 93 -1.70 6.84 13.68
CA PRO A 93 -3.04 7.36 13.47
C PRO A 93 -3.11 8.40 12.35
N ASP A 94 -4.18 8.41 11.55
CA ASP A 94 -4.35 9.27 10.38
C ASP A 94 -4.20 10.77 10.68
N HIS A 95 -4.67 11.23 11.85
CA HIS A 95 -4.53 12.64 12.23
C HIS A 95 -3.07 13.06 12.44
N ILE A 96 -2.17 12.14 12.78
CA ILE A 96 -0.73 12.40 12.90
C ILE A 96 -0.09 12.49 11.52
N THR A 97 -0.39 11.54 10.63
CA THR A 97 0.14 11.56 9.26
C THR A 97 -0.35 12.79 8.51
N ASP A 98 -1.62 13.18 8.67
CA ASP A 98 -2.21 14.38 8.10
C ASP A 98 -1.53 15.66 8.63
N PHE A 99 -1.34 15.74 9.96
CA PHE A 99 -0.65 16.88 10.57
C PHE A 99 0.78 17.03 10.04
N MET A 100 1.54 15.93 9.95
CA MET A 100 2.92 15.96 9.46
C MET A 100 3.00 16.36 7.99
N ALA A 101 2.16 15.81 7.13
CA ALA A 101 2.11 16.15 5.71
C ALA A 101 1.80 17.65 5.51
N LYS A 102 0.84 18.19 6.26
CA LYS A 102 0.50 19.62 6.24
C LYS A 102 1.60 20.51 6.81
N ALA A 103 2.23 20.11 7.91
CA ALA A 103 3.33 20.85 8.51
C ALA A 103 4.53 20.96 7.58
N LEU A 104 4.82 19.91 6.81
CA LEU A 104 5.87 19.89 5.78
C LEU A 104 5.45 20.63 4.50
N ARG A 105 4.19 21.05 4.37
CA ARG A 105 3.64 21.72 3.18
C ARG A 105 3.88 20.93 1.89
N ILE A 106 3.67 19.62 1.97
CA ILE A 106 3.78 18.74 0.81
C ILE A 106 2.87 19.26 -0.31
N ASN A 107 3.40 19.31 -1.52
CA ASN A 107 2.73 19.81 -2.72
C ASN A 107 3.17 19.01 -3.96
N ARG A 108 2.60 19.30 -5.13
CA ARG A 108 2.86 18.59 -6.39
C ARG A 108 4.33 18.49 -6.83
N ASN A 109 5.22 19.33 -6.25
CA ASN A 109 6.65 19.31 -6.58
C ASN A 109 7.50 18.62 -5.49
N SER A 110 6.88 18.16 -4.40
CA SER A 110 7.60 17.54 -3.30
C SER A 110 8.01 16.11 -3.66
N VAL A 111 9.27 15.78 -3.37
CA VAL A 111 9.76 14.41 -3.36
C VAL A 111 9.88 13.97 -1.91
N VAL A 112 9.27 12.85 -1.56
CA VAL A 112 9.16 12.35 -0.19
C VAL A 112 9.85 11.00 -0.06
N LEU A 113 10.73 10.87 0.91
CA LEU A 113 11.33 9.62 1.34
C LEU A 113 10.91 9.33 2.79
N ASP A 114 10.34 8.15 3.00
CA ASP A 114 10.13 7.58 4.32
C ASP A 114 11.09 6.39 4.51
N PRO A 115 12.18 6.56 5.28
CA PRO A 115 13.21 5.53 5.42
C PRO A 115 12.80 4.34 6.30
N THR A 116 11.61 4.38 6.91
CA THR A 116 11.04 3.34 7.77
C THR A 116 9.52 3.32 7.62
N CYS A 117 9.06 3.13 6.37
CA CYS A 117 7.71 3.49 5.99
C CYS A 117 6.59 2.64 6.63
N GLY A 118 6.94 1.51 7.25
CA GLY A 118 5.93 0.65 7.86
C GLY A 118 4.88 0.24 6.82
N SER A 119 3.60 0.43 7.12
CA SER A 119 2.50 0.18 6.19
C SER A 119 2.35 1.20 5.06
N GLY A 120 3.21 2.21 4.97
CA GLY A 120 3.15 3.26 3.97
C GLY A 120 2.14 4.39 4.26
N SER A 121 1.59 4.47 5.47
CA SER A 121 0.55 5.45 5.81
C SER A 121 0.98 6.91 5.60
N PHE A 122 2.25 7.25 5.91
CA PHE A 122 2.79 8.59 5.61
C PHE A 122 2.90 8.86 4.12
N LEU A 123 3.31 7.86 3.33
CA LEU A 123 3.42 7.98 1.88
C LEU A 123 2.05 8.14 1.22
N VAL A 124 1.05 7.38 1.66
CA VAL A 124 -0.35 7.54 1.21
C VAL A 124 -0.84 8.95 1.47
N ARG A 125 -0.61 9.48 2.67
CA ARG A 125 -1.02 10.84 3.02
C ARG A 125 -0.27 11.90 2.22
N ALA A 126 1.04 11.73 2.04
CA ALA A 126 1.88 12.60 1.22
C ALA A 126 1.39 12.63 -0.24
N MET A 127 1.10 11.45 -0.80
CA MET A 127 0.54 11.31 -2.14
C MET A 127 -0.77 12.08 -2.29
N THR A 128 -1.72 11.86 -1.38
CA THR A 128 -3.02 12.52 -1.43
C THR A 128 -2.87 14.04 -1.41
N GLN A 129 -2.04 14.57 -0.49
CA GLN A 129 -1.85 16.02 -0.40
C GLN A 129 -1.16 16.58 -1.64
N ALA A 130 -0.21 15.86 -2.24
CA ALA A 130 0.43 16.28 -3.49
C ALA A 130 -0.54 16.24 -4.67
N LEU A 131 -1.42 15.22 -4.74
CA LEU A 131 -2.46 15.08 -5.77
C LEU A 131 -3.53 16.17 -5.66
N ASP A 132 -3.90 16.58 -4.44
CA ASP A 132 -4.85 17.69 -4.21
C ASP A 132 -4.32 19.04 -4.78
N ASP A 133 -2.99 19.20 -4.85
CA ASP A 133 -2.34 20.39 -5.44
C ASP A 133 -2.07 20.25 -6.95
N ALA A 134 -2.21 19.07 -7.53
CA ALA A 134 -1.94 18.81 -8.94
C ALA A 134 -3.03 19.40 -9.84
N ASN A 135 -2.61 20.01 -10.97
CA ASN A 135 -3.52 20.67 -11.90
C ASN A 135 -3.74 19.87 -13.19
N THR A 136 -2.90 18.89 -13.49
CA THR A 136 -2.95 18.10 -14.73
C THR A 136 -2.77 16.62 -14.45
N GLU A 137 -3.25 15.78 -15.36
CA GLU A 137 -3.06 14.34 -15.30
C GLU A 137 -1.57 13.94 -15.35
N GLU A 138 -0.76 14.69 -16.09
CA GLU A 138 0.69 14.47 -16.17
C GLU A 138 1.38 14.73 -14.82
N GLU A 139 0.96 15.78 -14.09
CA GLU A 139 1.44 16.03 -12.72
C GLU A 139 1.03 14.91 -11.77
N GLN A 140 -0.21 14.42 -11.87
CA GLN A 140 -0.69 13.31 -11.05
C GLN A 140 0.10 12.01 -11.29
N GLU A 141 0.35 11.68 -12.56
CA GLU A 141 1.17 10.51 -12.92
C GLU A 141 2.62 10.65 -12.44
N ARG A 142 3.21 11.84 -12.55
CA ARG A 142 4.56 12.10 -12.05
C ARG A 142 4.64 11.93 -10.53
N ILE A 143 3.65 12.44 -9.78
CA ILE A 143 3.58 12.29 -8.32
C ILE A 143 3.59 10.81 -7.96
N LYS A 144 2.72 10.03 -8.57
CA LYS A 144 2.59 8.60 -8.31
C LYS A 144 3.84 7.81 -8.67
N LYS A 145 4.47 8.11 -9.81
CA LYS A 145 5.59 7.30 -10.33
C LYS A 145 6.95 7.69 -9.77
N HIS A 146 7.16 8.96 -9.40
CA HIS A 146 8.52 9.48 -9.23
C HIS A 146 8.72 10.37 -8.00
N GLN A 147 7.75 10.48 -7.10
CA GLN A 147 7.88 11.43 -6.00
C GLN A 147 7.74 10.81 -4.59
N LEU A 148 7.38 9.53 -4.51
CA LEU A 148 7.14 8.84 -3.24
C LEU A 148 8.05 7.63 -3.14
N TYR A 149 8.87 7.60 -2.10
CA TYR A 149 9.86 6.55 -1.88
C TYR A 149 9.76 6.05 -0.44
N GLY A 150 9.85 4.74 -0.25
CA GLY A 150 9.80 4.10 1.06
C GLY A 150 10.85 3.01 1.22
N ILE A 151 11.28 2.79 2.46
CA ILE A 151 12.15 1.68 2.83
C ILE A 151 11.48 0.95 3.98
N GLU A 152 11.37 -0.38 3.90
CA GLU A 152 10.84 -1.21 4.96
C GLU A 152 11.66 -2.48 5.13
N TYR A 153 12.04 -2.78 6.35
CA TYR A 153 12.91 -3.91 6.67
C TYR A 153 12.16 -5.23 6.74
N ASP A 154 10.99 -5.23 7.38
CA ASP A 154 10.18 -6.45 7.55
C ASP A 154 9.49 -6.85 6.25
N GLU A 155 9.70 -8.08 5.80
CA GLU A 155 9.15 -8.62 4.54
C GLU A 155 7.62 -8.55 4.49
N ASN A 156 6.93 -8.84 5.59
CA ASN A 156 5.46 -8.84 5.62
C ASN A 156 4.91 -7.41 5.57
N ILE A 157 5.57 -6.50 6.28
CA ILE A 157 5.17 -5.08 6.31
C ILE A 157 5.50 -4.39 4.99
N TYR A 158 6.61 -4.75 4.34
CA TYR A 158 6.93 -4.33 2.98
C TYR A 158 5.82 -4.73 1.99
N GLY A 159 5.34 -5.99 2.07
CA GLY A 159 4.20 -6.45 1.27
C GLY A 159 2.92 -5.67 1.56
N LEU A 160 2.67 -5.33 2.83
CA LEU A 160 1.55 -4.50 3.25
C LEU A 160 1.67 -3.08 2.70
N ALA A 161 2.83 -2.44 2.82
CA ALA A 161 3.08 -1.10 2.29
C ALA A 161 2.87 -1.04 0.78
N THR A 162 3.43 -2.02 0.05
CA THR A 162 3.25 -2.13 -1.41
C THR A 162 1.77 -2.25 -1.78
N THR A 163 1.03 -3.12 -1.08
CA THR A 163 -0.41 -3.29 -1.30
C THR A 163 -1.19 -2.01 -0.99
N ASN A 164 -0.82 -1.32 0.09
CA ASN A 164 -1.45 -0.06 0.49
C ASN A 164 -1.29 1.02 -0.59
N MET A 165 -0.08 1.21 -1.09
CA MET A 165 0.19 2.16 -2.17
C MET A 165 -0.57 1.80 -3.45
N LEU A 166 -0.61 0.53 -3.84
CA LEU A 166 -1.37 0.05 -5.00
C LEU A 166 -2.88 0.33 -4.88
N ILE A 167 -3.48 0.10 -3.71
CA ILE A 167 -4.90 0.36 -3.46
C ILE A 167 -5.22 1.85 -3.61
N HIS A 168 -4.30 2.73 -3.22
CA HIS A 168 -4.46 4.17 -3.34
C HIS A 168 -4.05 4.74 -4.70
N GLY A 169 -3.78 3.86 -5.67
CA GLY A 169 -3.56 4.22 -7.07
C GLY A 169 -2.14 4.59 -7.44
N ASP A 170 -1.17 4.32 -6.55
CA ASP A 170 0.24 4.34 -6.90
C ASP A 170 0.60 3.00 -7.57
N GLY A 171 0.49 2.96 -8.89
CA GLY A 171 0.80 1.76 -9.67
C GLY A 171 2.29 1.43 -9.78
N ASN A 172 3.17 2.29 -9.25
CA ASN A 172 4.63 2.14 -9.38
C ASN A 172 5.33 2.37 -8.03
N SER A 173 4.81 1.73 -6.99
CA SER A 173 5.30 1.88 -5.61
C SER A 173 6.83 1.76 -5.53
N ASN A 174 7.51 2.88 -5.25
CA ASN A 174 8.96 2.94 -5.05
C ASN A 174 9.31 2.58 -3.60
N ILE A 175 8.78 1.46 -3.11
CA ILE A 175 9.13 0.92 -1.80
C ILE A 175 10.19 -0.16 -2.00
N ILE A 176 11.26 -0.08 -1.23
CA ILE A 176 12.39 -1.01 -1.24
C ILE A 176 12.36 -1.81 0.04
N GLN A 177 12.51 -3.14 -0.07
CA GLN A 177 12.72 -3.98 1.09
C GLN A 177 14.18 -3.90 1.52
N GLY A 178 14.43 -3.48 2.74
CA GLY A 178 15.81 -3.42 3.26
C GLY A 178 15.96 -2.54 4.49
N SER A 179 17.19 -2.48 4.97
CA SER A 179 17.55 -1.61 6.08
C SER A 179 18.02 -0.25 5.56
N CYS A 180 17.40 0.83 6.01
CA CYS A 180 17.80 2.19 5.67
C CYS A 180 19.24 2.54 6.04
N PHE A 181 19.89 1.72 6.87
CA PHE A 181 21.30 1.89 7.25
C PHE A 181 22.28 1.18 6.31
N ASN A 182 21.82 0.31 5.41
CA ASN A 182 22.66 -0.55 4.57
C ASN A 182 22.45 -0.32 3.06
N LEU A 183 21.73 0.70 2.67
CA LEU A 183 21.38 0.96 1.26
C LEU A 183 22.46 1.75 0.50
N GLU A 184 23.74 1.50 0.75
CA GLU A 184 24.83 2.20 0.03
C GLU A 184 24.92 1.85 -1.47
N GLN A 185 24.12 0.90 -1.99
CA GLN A 185 24.28 0.38 -3.36
C GLN A 185 23.03 0.48 -4.25
N ASP A 186 21.85 0.86 -3.74
CA ASP A 186 20.59 0.68 -4.49
C ASP A 186 19.73 1.95 -4.68
N ILE A 187 20.27 3.16 -4.44
CA ILE A 187 19.57 4.43 -4.68
C ILE A 187 20.19 5.20 -5.83
#